data_d977763d98d35d8a5e2ffc508e07faef
#
_entry.id   d977763d98d35d8a5e2ffc508e07faef
#
_cell.length_a   1.000
_cell.length_b   1.000
_cell.length_c   1.000
_cell.angle_alpha   90.00
_cell.angle_beta   90.00
_cell.angle_gamma   90.00
#
_symmetry.space_group_name_H-M   'P 1'
#
loop_
_entity.id
_entity.type
_entity.pdbx_description
1 polymer ?
#
loop_
_entity_poly.entity_id
_entity_poly.type
_entity_poly.pdbx_seq_one_letter_code
_entity_poly.pdbx_strand_id
1 'polypeptide(L)'
;MSFTDLLYLETKDSHKQVDKHPFVSMIRKDKLAGEIYINFNKICIYKIQEVLKLSDINLQSNLYRNFDLPEIYITPTLQELLTHCKTYPLESAYQFYLGLLFGGNMLKRMLPEHNDFLTYENSKDLINDFKTYLCNNVDEVERRKFIENVNVSYKLIKKLFDEFYDKIKNN
;
A
#
# COMPACT_ATOMS: atom_id res chain seq x y z
N MET A 1 -15.57 -4.64 19.45
CA MET A 1 -14.95 -4.51 18.10
C MET A 1 -13.62 -3.79 18.26
N SER A 2 -12.55 -4.36 17.73
CA SER A 2 -11.24 -3.71 17.77
C SER A 2 -11.19 -2.51 16.80
N PHE A 3 -10.20 -1.63 17.00
CA PHE A 3 -10.00 -0.52 16.07
C PHE A 3 -9.73 -0.99 14.65
N THR A 4 -8.94 -2.06 14.48
CA THR A 4 -8.62 -2.59 13.15
C THR A 4 -9.82 -3.26 12.48
N ASP A 5 -10.77 -3.83 13.24
CA ASP A 5 -12.02 -4.33 12.67
C ASP A 5 -12.90 -3.17 12.18
N LEU A 6 -12.99 -2.11 12.96
CA LEU A 6 -13.71 -0.90 12.57
C LEU A 6 -13.07 -0.27 11.32
N LEU A 7 -11.75 -0.14 11.32
CA LEU A 7 -10.98 0.37 10.18
C LEU A 7 -11.28 -0.43 8.91
N TYR A 8 -11.23 -1.75 8.99
CA TYR A 8 -11.58 -2.60 7.86
C TYR A 8 -13.03 -2.37 7.37
N LEU A 9 -13.99 -2.35 8.28
CA LEU A 9 -15.40 -2.13 7.93
C LEU A 9 -15.64 -0.77 7.24
N GLU A 10 -15.02 0.27 7.74
CA GLU A 10 -15.21 1.64 7.26
C GLU A 10 -14.42 1.95 5.98
N THR A 11 -13.47 1.11 5.60
CA THR A 11 -12.64 1.31 4.40
C THR A 11 -12.86 0.25 3.32
N LYS A 12 -13.61 -0.81 3.60
CA LYS A 12 -13.78 -1.95 2.69
C LYS A 12 -14.35 -1.59 1.32
N ASP A 13 -15.26 -0.62 1.26
CA ASP A 13 -15.89 -0.24 -0.02
C ASP A 13 -14.91 0.50 -0.92
N SER A 14 -14.12 1.43 -0.36
CA SER A 14 -13.04 2.12 -1.08
C SER A 14 -11.97 1.11 -1.55
N HIS A 15 -11.61 0.16 -0.70
CA HIS A 15 -10.67 -0.91 -1.03
C HIS A 15 -11.18 -1.77 -2.19
N LYS A 16 -12.45 -2.18 -2.16
CA LYS A 16 -13.07 -2.96 -3.25
C LYS A 16 -13.03 -2.23 -4.59
N GLN A 17 -13.23 -0.92 -4.60
CA GLN A 17 -13.15 -0.12 -5.83
C GLN A 17 -11.75 -0.14 -6.45
N VAL A 18 -10.71 -0.20 -5.63
CA VAL A 18 -9.32 -0.36 -6.08
C VAL A 18 -9.08 -1.78 -6.58
N ASP A 19 -9.44 -2.80 -5.79
CA ASP A 19 -9.22 -4.21 -6.14
C ASP A 19 -9.94 -4.65 -7.43
N LYS A 20 -11.11 -4.09 -7.69
CA LYS A 20 -11.92 -4.39 -8.88
C LYS A 20 -11.60 -3.49 -10.07
N HIS A 21 -10.65 -2.59 -9.94
CA HIS A 21 -10.27 -1.69 -11.04
C HIS A 21 -9.75 -2.49 -12.23
N PRO A 22 -10.12 -2.11 -13.48
CA PRO A 22 -9.64 -2.81 -14.70
C PRO A 22 -8.11 -2.90 -14.80
N PHE A 23 -7.37 -1.90 -14.30
CA PHE A 23 -5.91 -1.94 -14.26
C PHE A 23 -5.38 -3.16 -13.49
N VAL A 24 -6.01 -3.53 -12.38
CA VAL A 24 -5.59 -4.69 -11.56
C VAL A 24 -5.69 -5.99 -12.38
N SER A 25 -6.72 -6.14 -13.20
CA SER A 25 -6.86 -7.32 -14.07
C SER A 25 -5.78 -7.38 -15.15
N MET A 26 -5.18 -6.26 -15.51
CA MET A 26 -4.10 -6.20 -16.51
C MET A 26 -2.74 -6.62 -15.97
N ILE A 27 -2.52 -6.56 -14.66
CA ILE A 27 -1.23 -6.89 -14.04
C ILE A 27 -0.75 -8.29 -14.45
N ARG A 28 -1.67 -9.24 -14.53
CA ARG A 28 -1.39 -10.63 -14.95
C ARG A 28 -1.10 -10.76 -16.45
N LYS A 29 -1.74 -9.94 -17.26
CA LYS A 29 -1.80 -10.11 -18.73
C LYS A 29 -0.78 -9.25 -19.45
N ASP A 30 -0.33 -8.18 -18.85
CA ASP A 30 0.52 -7.17 -19.47
C ASP A 30 1.76 -6.91 -18.61
N LYS A 31 2.93 -7.14 -19.19
CA LYS A 31 4.20 -6.97 -18.48
C LYS A 31 4.40 -5.52 -18.01
N LEU A 32 4.03 -4.55 -18.85
CA LEU A 32 4.15 -3.13 -18.49
C LEU A 32 3.23 -2.78 -17.32
N ALA A 33 2.02 -3.31 -17.29
CA ALA A 33 1.11 -3.11 -16.16
C ALA A 33 1.69 -3.65 -14.85
N GLY A 34 2.30 -4.85 -14.89
CA GLY A 34 2.97 -5.44 -13.74
C GLY A 34 4.13 -4.59 -13.22
N GLU A 35 4.98 -4.09 -14.13
CA GLU A 35 6.09 -3.21 -13.79
C GLU A 35 5.61 -1.88 -13.18
N ILE A 36 4.59 -1.27 -13.77
CA ILE A 36 4.00 -0.03 -13.25
C ILE A 36 3.46 -0.25 -11.83
N TYR A 37 2.76 -1.36 -11.61
CA TYR A 37 2.20 -1.69 -10.31
C TYR A 37 3.28 -1.85 -9.23
N ILE A 38 4.33 -2.60 -9.52
CA ILE A 38 5.45 -2.80 -8.58
C ILE A 38 6.20 -1.50 -8.31
N ASN A 39 6.50 -0.73 -9.35
CA ASN A 39 7.20 0.55 -9.19
C ASN A 39 6.37 1.56 -8.38
N PHE A 40 5.07 1.58 -8.60
CA PHE A 40 4.14 2.37 -7.80
C PHE A 40 4.19 1.98 -6.32
N ASN A 41 4.13 0.69 -6.01
CA ASN A 41 4.25 0.22 -4.63
C ASN A 41 5.61 0.57 -4.01
N LYS A 42 6.69 0.40 -4.76
CA LYS A 42 8.04 0.73 -4.30
C LYS A 42 8.18 2.20 -3.95
N ILE A 43 7.73 3.10 -4.80
CA ILE A 43 7.88 4.55 -4.53
C ILE A 43 7.04 4.99 -3.32
N CYS A 44 5.84 4.44 -3.15
CA CYS A 44 5.01 4.75 -1.99
C CYS A 44 5.63 4.21 -0.69
N ILE A 45 6.11 2.98 -0.70
CA ILE A 45 6.80 2.37 0.46
C ILE A 45 8.07 3.14 0.79
N TYR A 46 8.84 3.56 -0.21
CA TYR A 46 10.02 4.39 0.01
C TYR A 46 9.66 5.68 0.75
N LYS A 47 8.60 6.37 0.34
CA LYS A 47 8.16 7.61 1.01
C LYS A 47 7.68 7.37 2.43
N ILE A 48 6.99 6.26 2.67
CA ILE A 48 6.59 5.87 4.03
C ILE A 48 7.82 5.63 4.90
N GLN A 49 8.81 4.90 4.41
CA GLN A 49 10.03 4.54 5.14
C GLN A 49 10.94 5.74 5.43
N GLU A 50 10.90 6.79 4.59
CA GLU A 50 11.60 8.04 4.86
C GLU A 50 11.12 8.74 6.14
N VAL A 51 9.82 8.61 6.44
CA VAL A 51 9.17 9.35 7.53
C VAL A 51 9.00 8.50 8.78
N LEU A 52 8.56 7.25 8.63
CA LEU A 52 8.48 6.31 9.73
C LEU A 52 9.88 5.81 10.09
N LYS A 53 10.44 6.44 11.13
CA LYS A 53 11.76 6.04 11.63
C LYS A 53 11.68 4.65 12.26
N LEU A 54 12.58 3.78 11.83
CA LEU A 54 12.66 2.39 12.27
C LEU A 54 12.82 2.23 13.78
N SER A 55 13.34 3.26 14.46
CA SER A 55 13.58 3.23 15.91
C SER A 55 12.32 3.27 16.76
N ASP A 56 11.20 3.72 16.19
CA ASP A 56 9.99 3.99 16.98
C ASP A 56 9.04 2.80 17.06
N ILE A 57 9.24 1.78 16.21
CA ILE A 57 8.38 0.60 16.14
C ILE A 57 9.22 -0.65 15.96
N ASN A 58 9.19 -1.55 16.94
CA ASN A 58 9.85 -2.87 16.84
C ASN A 58 9.40 -3.69 15.61
N LEU A 59 8.26 -3.37 15.06
CA LEU A 59 7.70 -4.00 13.87
C LEU A 59 8.41 -3.60 12.57
N GLN A 60 8.99 -2.41 12.52
CA GLN A 60 9.52 -1.85 11.27
C GLN A 60 10.74 -2.59 10.74
N SER A 61 11.59 -3.14 11.61
CA SER A 61 12.75 -3.93 11.16
C SER A 61 12.32 -5.12 10.29
N ASN A 62 11.16 -5.71 10.58
CA ASN A 62 10.62 -6.85 9.86
C ASN A 62 9.79 -6.46 8.63
N LEU A 63 9.21 -5.25 8.65
CA LEU A 63 8.43 -4.71 7.53
C LEU A 63 9.31 -3.95 6.53
N TYR A 64 10.44 -3.42 6.99
CA TYR A 64 11.34 -2.62 6.16
C TYR A 64 11.77 -3.38 4.91
N ARG A 65 11.73 -2.70 3.78
CA ARG A 65 12.23 -3.20 2.50
C ARG A 65 13.37 -2.36 2.00
N ASN A 66 14.45 -3.01 1.63
CA ASN A 66 15.58 -2.40 0.94
C ASN A 66 15.50 -2.79 -0.54
N PHE A 67 15.42 -1.81 -1.40
CA PHE A 67 15.33 -1.97 -2.85
C PHE A 67 15.84 -0.72 -3.54
N ASP A 68 16.23 -0.86 -4.79
CA ASP A 68 16.61 0.29 -5.62
C ASP A 68 15.36 1.12 -5.95
N LEU A 69 15.50 2.45 -5.81
CA LEU A 69 14.41 3.36 -6.14
C LEU A 69 14.10 3.28 -7.64
N PRO A 70 12.88 2.90 -8.02
CA PRO A 70 12.54 2.77 -9.43
C PRO A 70 12.42 4.14 -10.10
N GLU A 71 12.74 4.18 -11.39
CA GLU A 71 12.39 5.31 -12.23
C GLU A 71 10.90 5.23 -12.55
N ILE A 72 10.15 6.26 -12.15
CA ILE A 72 8.73 6.35 -12.41
C ILE A 72 8.39 7.80 -12.75
N TYR A 73 7.57 7.99 -13.80
CA TYR A 73 7.06 9.32 -14.11
C TYR A 73 6.04 9.75 -13.07
N ILE A 74 6.33 10.87 -12.39
CA ILE A 74 5.49 11.38 -11.31
C ILE A 74 4.44 12.35 -11.88
N THR A 75 3.22 11.84 -12.02
CA THR A 75 2.06 12.66 -12.37
C THR A 75 1.61 13.52 -11.18
N PRO A 76 0.78 14.56 -11.39
CA PRO A 76 0.20 15.30 -10.27
C PRO A 76 -0.54 14.43 -9.26
N THR A 77 -1.27 13.42 -9.72
CA THR A 77 -1.98 12.46 -8.83
C THR A 77 -1.00 11.63 -7.99
N LEU A 78 0.07 11.13 -8.60
CA LEU A 78 1.10 10.39 -7.86
C LEU A 78 1.80 11.30 -6.85
N GLN A 79 2.10 12.54 -7.22
CA GLN A 79 2.70 13.51 -6.29
C GLN A 79 1.79 13.77 -5.09
N GLU A 80 0.49 13.89 -5.31
CA GLU A 80 -0.50 14.06 -4.25
C GLU A 80 -0.53 12.85 -3.30
N LEU A 81 -0.50 11.62 -3.87
CA LEU A 81 -0.43 10.39 -3.08
C LEU A 81 0.88 10.29 -2.28
N LEU A 82 2.02 10.64 -2.88
CA LEU A 82 3.32 10.64 -2.18
C LEU A 82 3.35 11.65 -1.04
N THR A 83 2.75 12.81 -1.23
CA THR A 83 2.57 13.81 -0.16
C THR A 83 1.69 13.25 0.96
N HIS A 84 0.63 12.56 0.60
CA HIS A 84 -0.26 11.89 1.58
C HIS A 84 0.51 10.81 2.38
N CYS A 85 1.34 10.02 1.71
CA CYS A 85 2.18 9.01 2.38
C CYS A 85 3.14 9.65 3.40
N LYS A 86 3.71 10.80 3.09
CA LYS A 86 4.61 11.55 3.99
C LYS A 86 3.86 12.19 5.14
N THR A 87 2.68 12.71 4.90
CA THR A 87 1.86 13.40 5.90
C THR A 87 1.18 12.42 6.86
N TYR A 88 0.74 11.27 6.34
CA TYR A 88 0.02 10.23 7.09
C TYR A 88 0.71 8.88 6.91
N PRO A 89 1.95 8.75 7.43
CA PRO A 89 2.76 7.55 7.14
C PRO A 89 2.21 6.28 7.78
N LEU A 90 1.57 6.35 8.93
CA LEU A 90 1.04 5.16 9.60
C LEU A 90 -0.21 4.62 8.90
N GLU A 91 -1.11 5.51 8.46
CA GLU A 91 -2.27 5.15 7.62
C GLU A 91 -1.81 4.53 6.30
N SER A 92 -0.82 5.12 5.67
CA SER A 92 -0.24 4.63 4.42
C SER A 92 0.49 3.29 4.63
N ALA A 93 1.19 3.12 5.74
CA ALA A 93 1.82 1.85 6.11
C ALA A 93 0.76 0.74 6.28
N TYR A 94 -0.33 1.03 6.95
CA TYR A 94 -1.46 0.10 7.06
C TYR A 94 -1.91 -0.37 5.68
N GLN A 95 -2.10 0.55 4.74
CA GLN A 95 -2.59 0.25 3.43
C GLN A 95 -1.59 -0.52 2.57
N PHE A 96 -0.36 -0.04 2.47
CA PHE A 96 0.64 -0.62 1.57
C PHE A 96 1.27 -1.90 2.11
N TYR A 97 1.66 -1.95 3.37
CA TYR A 97 2.26 -3.15 3.95
C TYR A 97 1.25 -4.29 4.14
N LEU A 98 0.07 -4.00 4.66
CA LEU A 98 -0.95 -5.05 4.78
C LEU A 98 -1.42 -5.53 3.41
N GLY A 99 -1.48 -4.66 2.41
CA GLY A 99 -1.78 -5.04 1.04
C GLY A 99 -0.77 -6.07 0.51
N LEU A 100 0.52 -5.84 0.71
CA LEU A 100 1.57 -6.78 0.31
C LEU A 100 1.56 -8.06 1.16
N LEU A 101 1.33 -7.97 2.46
CA LEU A 101 1.30 -9.13 3.35
C LEU A 101 0.13 -10.07 3.03
N PHE A 102 -1.06 -9.51 2.77
CA PHE A 102 -2.24 -10.31 2.40
C PHE A 102 -2.20 -10.79 0.94
N GLY A 103 -1.77 -9.92 0.02
CA GLY A 103 -1.77 -10.21 -1.42
C GLY A 103 -0.49 -10.83 -1.96
N GLY A 104 0.57 -10.89 -1.16
CA GLY A 104 1.92 -11.24 -1.61
C GLY A 104 2.03 -12.58 -2.32
N ASN A 105 1.36 -13.62 -1.81
CA ASN A 105 1.41 -14.95 -2.44
C ASN A 105 0.78 -14.97 -3.84
N MET A 106 -0.31 -14.25 -4.03
CA MET A 106 -0.93 -14.10 -5.34
C MET A 106 -0.05 -13.27 -6.27
N LEU A 107 0.48 -12.16 -5.79
CA LEU A 107 1.37 -11.29 -6.56
C LEU A 107 2.65 -12.00 -6.99
N LYS A 108 3.24 -12.85 -6.15
CA LYS A 108 4.42 -13.64 -6.51
C LYS A 108 4.17 -14.57 -7.70
N ARG A 109 2.99 -15.18 -7.75
CA ARG A 109 2.62 -16.04 -8.88
C ARG A 109 2.45 -15.25 -10.18
N MET A 110 1.94 -14.03 -10.06
CA MET A 110 1.72 -13.14 -11.20
C MET A 110 3.00 -12.45 -11.66
N LEU A 111 3.90 -12.14 -10.73
CA LEU A 111 5.10 -11.33 -10.93
C LEU A 111 6.33 -12.02 -10.30
N PRO A 112 6.73 -13.21 -10.80
CA PRO A 112 7.81 -13.99 -10.20
C PRO A 112 9.17 -13.27 -10.22
N GLU A 113 9.41 -12.37 -11.16
CA GLU A 113 10.62 -11.55 -11.25
C GLU A 113 10.76 -10.57 -10.09
N HIS A 114 9.70 -10.28 -9.35
CA HIS A 114 9.69 -9.40 -8.19
C HIS A 114 9.58 -10.16 -6.86
N ASN A 115 9.91 -11.44 -6.87
CA ASN A 115 9.75 -12.33 -5.72
C ASN A 115 10.45 -11.80 -4.45
N ASP A 116 11.65 -11.26 -4.58
CA ASP A 116 12.40 -10.72 -3.43
C ASP A 116 11.65 -9.56 -2.75
N PHE A 117 11.09 -8.65 -3.54
CA PHE A 117 10.30 -7.54 -3.01
C PHE A 117 9.00 -7.99 -2.36
N LEU A 118 8.38 -9.03 -2.90
CA LEU A 118 7.04 -9.50 -2.49
C LEU A 118 7.08 -10.52 -1.35
N THR A 119 8.25 -11.03 -0.97
CA THR A 119 8.37 -12.07 0.05
C THR A 119 8.59 -11.47 1.43
N TYR A 120 7.72 -11.83 2.37
CA TYR A 120 7.87 -11.57 3.79
C TYR A 120 7.91 -12.89 4.55
N GLU A 121 8.92 -13.05 5.41
CA GLU A 121 8.94 -14.13 6.37
C GLU A 121 7.94 -13.85 7.50
N ASN A 122 7.24 -14.89 7.96
CA ASN A 122 6.29 -14.77 9.07
C ASN A 122 5.19 -13.72 8.83
N SER A 123 4.63 -13.67 7.62
CA SER A 123 3.63 -12.66 7.23
C SER A 123 2.42 -12.62 8.16
N LYS A 124 1.95 -13.78 8.66
CA LYS A 124 0.83 -13.86 9.58
C LYS A 124 1.12 -13.16 10.91
N ASP A 125 2.31 -13.38 11.46
CA ASP A 125 2.72 -12.73 12.70
C ASP A 125 2.90 -11.23 12.50
N LEU A 126 3.48 -10.80 11.38
CA LEU A 126 3.63 -9.40 11.03
C LEU A 126 2.27 -8.68 10.92
N ILE A 127 1.28 -9.32 10.31
CA ILE A 127 -0.09 -8.79 10.23
C ILE A 127 -0.67 -8.59 11.62
N ASN A 128 -0.59 -9.61 12.47
CA ASN A 128 -1.14 -9.56 13.82
C ASN A 128 -0.43 -8.50 14.68
N ASP A 129 0.89 -8.44 14.61
CA ASP A 129 1.69 -7.48 15.34
C ASP A 129 1.38 -6.03 14.91
N PHE A 130 1.24 -5.81 13.61
CA PHE A 130 0.90 -4.49 13.09
C PHE A 130 -0.50 -4.05 13.53
N LYS A 131 -1.47 -4.94 13.47
CA LYS A 131 -2.84 -4.66 13.95
C LYS A 131 -2.85 -4.34 15.45
N THR A 132 -2.11 -5.11 16.25
CA THR A 132 -1.96 -4.86 17.69
C THR A 132 -1.32 -3.50 17.94
N TYR A 133 -0.27 -3.18 17.19
CA TYR A 133 0.37 -1.86 17.28
C TYR A 133 -0.62 -0.72 17.03
N LEU A 134 -1.43 -0.80 15.98
CA LEU A 134 -2.43 0.22 15.68
C LEU A 134 -3.46 0.38 16.81
N CYS A 135 -3.95 -0.74 17.34
CA CYS A 135 -4.92 -0.70 18.43
C CYS A 135 -4.37 -0.02 19.70
N ASN A 136 -3.06 -0.20 19.94
CA ASN A 136 -2.42 0.32 21.16
C ASN A 136 -1.87 1.75 21.01
N ASN A 137 -1.62 2.21 19.79
CA ASN A 137 -0.90 3.47 19.56
C ASN A 137 -1.71 4.54 18.81
N VAL A 138 -2.88 4.20 18.28
CA VAL A 138 -3.79 5.19 17.71
C VAL A 138 -4.84 5.55 18.74
N ASP A 139 -4.74 6.75 19.27
CA ASP A 139 -5.67 7.24 20.29
C ASP A 139 -7.11 7.26 19.78
N GLU A 140 -8.05 6.99 20.67
CA GLU A 140 -9.47 6.88 20.31
C GLU A 140 -9.99 8.15 19.60
N VAL A 141 -9.53 9.31 20.01
CA VAL A 141 -9.91 10.60 19.40
C VAL A 141 -9.38 10.76 17.98
N GLU A 142 -8.30 10.06 17.62
CA GLU A 142 -7.66 10.13 16.32
C GLU A 142 -8.17 9.08 15.32
N ARG A 143 -8.87 8.05 15.81
CA ARG A 143 -9.30 6.90 14.99
C ARG A 143 -10.20 7.31 13.83
N ARG A 144 -11.10 8.25 14.04
CA ARG A 144 -11.97 8.74 12.95
C ARG A 144 -11.16 9.38 11.83
N LYS A 145 -10.21 10.23 12.18
CA LYS A 145 -9.33 10.87 11.21
C LYS A 145 -8.43 9.87 10.50
N PHE A 146 -7.94 8.87 11.22
CA PHE A 146 -7.17 7.78 10.63
C PHE A 146 -7.97 7.07 9.52
N ILE A 147 -9.22 6.69 9.80
CA ILE A 147 -10.12 6.05 8.83
C ILE A 147 -10.34 6.96 7.61
N GLU A 148 -10.60 8.24 7.82
CA GLU A 148 -10.77 9.21 6.74
C GLU A 148 -9.52 9.30 5.86
N ASN A 149 -8.34 9.35 6.46
CA ASN A 149 -7.07 9.40 5.74
C ASN A 149 -6.81 8.14 4.90
N VAL A 150 -7.16 6.95 5.40
CA VAL A 150 -7.08 5.71 4.62
C VAL A 150 -8.03 5.75 3.43
N ASN A 151 -9.26 6.23 3.61
CA ASN A 151 -10.22 6.37 2.51
C ASN A 151 -9.76 7.38 1.44
N VAL A 152 -9.15 8.49 1.85
CA VAL A 152 -8.56 9.47 0.91
C VAL A 152 -7.47 8.81 0.08
N SER A 153 -6.60 8.02 0.70
CA SER A 153 -5.54 7.29 0.01
C SER A 153 -6.12 6.32 -1.05
N TYR A 154 -7.16 5.56 -0.72
CA TYR A 154 -7.82 4.67 -1.70
C TYR A 154 -8.41 5.44 -2.89
N LYS A 155 -9.00 6.61 -2.66
CA LYS A 155 -9.52 7.45 -3.76
C LYS A 155 -8.41 7.93 -4.69
N LEU A 156 -7.25 8.33 -4.12
CA LEU A 156 -6.08 8.72 -4.90
C LEU A 156 -5.51 7.54 -5.71
N ILE A 157 -5.45 6.37 -5.11
CA ILE A 157 -4.99 5.15 -5.81
C ILE A 157 -5.95 4.79 -6.96
N LYS A 158 -7.25 4.88 -6.75
CA LYS A 158 -8.23 4.63 -7.81
C LYS A 158 -8.02 5.58 -8.99
N LYS A 159 -7.86 6.86 -8.72
CA LYS A 159 -7.58 7.88 -9.74
C LYS A 159 -6.26 7.59 -10.47
N LEU A 160 -5.24 7.18 -9.75
CA LEU A 160 -3.96 6.81 -10.32
C LEU A 160 -4.07 5.56 -11.18
N PHE A 161 -4.87 4.58 -10.78
CA PHE A 161 -5.13 3.38 -11.60
C PHE A 161 -5.88 3.72 -12.89
N ASP A 162 -6.77 4.73 -12.88
CA ASP A 162 -7.35 5.25 -14.13
C ASP A 162 -6.26 5.75 -15.08
N GLU A 163 -5.30 6.51 -14.57
CA GLU A 163 -4.17 7.02 -15.36
C GLU A 163 -3.29 5.87 -15.89
N PHE A 164 -2.99 4.87 -15.06
CA PHE A 164 -2.21 3.70 -15.46
C PHE A 164 -2.94 2.87 -16.53
N TYR A 165 -4.23 2.67 -16.35
CA TYR A 165 -5.05 1.94 -17.32
C TYR A 165 -5.05 2.62 -18.68
N ASP A 166 -5.26 3.93 -18.71
CA ASP A 166 -5.26 4.71 -19.94
C ASP A 166 -3.88 4.66 -20.64
N LYS A 167 -2.80 4.72 -19.87
CA LYS A 167 -1.43 4.60 -20.40
C LYS A 167 -1.19 3.24 -21.06
N ILE A 168 -1.63 2.15 -20.43
CA ILE A 168 -1.47 0.79 -20.99
C ILE A 168 -2.33 0.62 -22.23
N LYS A 169 -3.57 1.10 -22.19
CA LYS A 169 -4.54 0.95 -23.28
C LYS A 169 -4.15 1.73 -24.52
N ASN A 170 -3.44 2.84 -24.37
CA ASN A 170 -3.02 3.73 -25.47
C ASN A 170 -1.60 3.43 -25.99
N ASN A 171 -0.98 2.36 -25.50
CA ASN A 171 0.34 1.92 -25.96
C ASN A 171 0.24 0.92 -27.13
#